data_81e51ec59a53047ef80785edae47efe9
#
_entry.id   81e51ec59a53047ef80785edae47efe9
#
_cell.length_a   1.000
_cell.length_b   1.000
_cell.length_c   1.000
_cell.angle_alpha   90.00
_cell.angle_beta   90.00
_cell.angle_gamma   90.00
#
_symmetry.space_group_name_H-M   'P 1'
#
loop_
_entity.id
_entity.type
_entity.pdbx_description
1 polymer ?
#
loop_
_entity_poly.entity_id
_entity_poly.type
_entity_poly.pdbx_seq_one_letter_code
_entity_poly.pdbx_strand_id
1 'polypeptide(L)'
;MYMNAFQQYIAELLDEYDTLLSRQLLAAVNFKFKLELPNIDGYTMQMCRYGDYAKVAHGGDFIFCRKSCEPDYDIIRAFDVMLSFQPKVVWHRRSREPVAMRFFVSTLKHDKEMLVIPVRQGSEYKISAYVADKFDNDPCVVVIFLLETKEQIQRIRVDFNYRFALITSNGVAFFKR
;
A
#
# COMPACT_ATOMS: atom_id res chain seq x y z
N MET A 1 -19.41 -19.39 6.32
CA MET A 1 -18.32 -19.58 7.32
C MET A 1 -18.48 -18.53 8.41
N TYR A 2 -18.45 -18.96 9.69
CA TYR A 2 -18.37 -17.98 10.79
C TYR A 2 -16.93 -17.49 10.89
N MET A 3 -16.71 -16.19 10.70
CA MET A 3 -15.39 -15.55 10.77
C MET A 3 -15.18 -14.97 12.18
N ASN A 4 -14.01 -15.20 12.76
CA ASN A 4 -13.59 -14.46 13.95
C ASN A 4 -13.16 -13.03 13.60
N ALA A 5 -12.87 -12.20 14.61
CA ALA A 5 -12.53 -10.79 14.42
C ALA A 5 -11.31 -10.57 13.49
N PHE A 6 -10.30 -11.45 13.55
CA PHE A 6 -9.11 -11.35 12.68
C PHE A 6 -9.46 -11.66 11.23
N GLN A 7 -10.23 -12.72 11.00
CA GLN A 7 -10.70 -13.11 9.67
C GLN A 7 -11.64 -12.06 9.06
N GLN A 8 -12.50 -11.45 9.87
CA GLN A 8 -13.35 -10.33 9.42
C GLN A 8 -12.50 -9.15 8.96
N TYR A 9 -11.51 -8.75 9.75
CA TYR A 9 -10.62 -7.66 9.37
C TYR A 9 -9.75 -7.98 8.14
N ILE A 10 -9.25 -9.21 8.01
CA ILE A 10 -8.55 -9.67 6.79
C ILE A 10 -9.50 -9.60 5.57
N ALA A 11 -10.76 -10.01 5.72
CA ALA A 11 -11.75 -9.92 4.66
C ALA A 11 -12.02 -8.45 4.26
N GLU A 12 -12.19 -7.54 5.23
CA GLU A 12 -12.34 -6.09 4.98
C GLU A 12 -11.15 -5.52 4.20
N LEU A 13 -9.92 -5.90 4.56
CA LEU A 13 -8.73 -5.48 3.82
C LEU A 13 -8.71 -6.03 2.38
N LEU A 14 -9.11 -7.28 2.18
CA LEU A 14 -9.18 -7.88 0.85
C LEU A 14 -10.39 -7.36 0.03
N ASP A 15 -11.43 -6.89 0.68
CA ASP A 15 -12.55 -6.22 0.02
C ASP A 15 -12.17 -4.82 -0.48
N GLU A 16 -11.28 -4.14 0.24
CA GLU A 16 -10.77 -2.81 -0.13
C GLU A 16 -9.64 -2.88 -1.17
N TYR A 17 -8.72 -3.83 -1.03
CA TYR A 17 -7.47 -3.86 -1.80
C TYR A 17 -7.40 -4.98 -2.83
N ASP A 18 -8.33 -5.93 -2.84
CA ASP A 18 -8.38 -7.15 -3.63
C ASP A 18 -7.20 -8.11 -3.36
N THR A 19 -6.02 -7.61 -3.02
CA THR A 19 -4.77 -8.35 -3.05
C THR A 19 -3.78 -7.81 -2.01
N LEU A 20 -3.25 -8.66 -1.12
CA LEU A 20 -2.19 -8.33 -0.16
C LEU A 20 -1.27 -9.53 0.10
N LEU A 21 -0.04 -9.26 0.54
CA LEU A 21 0.89 -10.30 1.00
C LEU A 21 0.55 -10.79 2.41
N SER A 22 0.89 -12.04 2.73
CA SER A 22 0.70 -12.59 4.09
C SER A 22 1.36 -11.74 5.16
N ARG A 23 2.60 -11.27 4.92
CA ARG A 23 3.30 -10.39 5.86
C ARG A 23 2.62 -9.03 6.04
N GLN A 24 1.98 -8.50 4.99
CA GLN A 24 1.23 -7.23 5.05
C GLN A 24 -0.05 -7.39 5.88
N LEU A 25 -0.78 -8.47 5.65
CA LEU A 25 -1.96 -8.83 6.44
C LEU A 25 -1.58 -9.04 7.92
N LEU A 26 -0.48 -9.77 8.19
CA LEU A 26 0.02 -9.97 9.54
C LEU A 26 0.35 -8.64 10.24
N ALA A 27 1.08 -7.75 9.56
CA ALA A 27 1.43 -6.44 10.09
C ALA A 27 0.17 -5.59 10.38
N ALA A 28 -0.81 -5.59 9.47
CA ALA A 28 -2.06 -4.86 9.64
C ALA A 28 -2.91 -5.42 10.81
N VAL A 29 -3.03 -6.75 10.94
CA VAL A 29 -3.74 -7.40 12.05
C VAL A 29 -3.06 -7.08 13.38
N ASN A 30 -1.74 -7.25 13.47
CA ASN A 30 -0.98 -6.96 14.69
C ASN A 30 -1.15 -5.50 15.11
N PHE A 31 -1.09 -4.58 14.17
CA PHE A 31 -1.32 -3.16 14.44
C PHE A 31 -2.75 -2.87 14.92
N LYS A 32 -3.75 -3.37 14.21
CA LYS A 32 -5.17 -3.14 14.50
C LYS A 32 -5.57 -3.63 15.90
N PHE A 33 -5.12 -4.83 16.27
CA PHE A 33 -5.51 -5.48 17.51
C PHE A 33 -4.48 -5.33 18.63
N LYS A 34 -3.36 -4.62 18.40
CA LYS A 34 -2.25 -4.42 19.33
C LYS A 34 -1.69 -5.74 19.86
N LEU A 35 -1.40 -6.65 18.93
CA LEU A 35 -0.90 -8.00 19.18
C LEU A 35 0.45 -8.22 18.51
N GLU A 36 1.09 -9.32 18.87
CA GLU A 36 2.34 -9.81 18.25
C GLU A 36 2.14 -11.27 17.81
N LEU A 37 1.21 -11.48 16.87
CA LEU A 37 1.02 -12.81 16.28
C LEU A 37 2.25 -13.18 15.45
N PRO A 38 2.76 -14.41 15.57
CA PRO A 38 3.91 -14.86 14.79
C PRO A 38 3.56 -15.10 13.31
N ASN A 39 2.33 -15.48 13.02
CA ASN A 39 1.80 -15.70 11.68
C ASN A 39 0.26 -15.64 11.66
N ILE A 40 -0.31 -15.64 10.46
CA ILE A 40 -1.77 -15.68 10.22
C ILE A 40 -2.19 -16.91 9.44
N ASP A 41 -1.33 -17.89 9.25
CA ASP A 41 -1.55 -19.03 8.34
C ASP A 41 -2.81 -19.84 8.68
N GLY A 42 -3.07 -20.07 9.95
CA GLY A 42 -4.27 -20.79 10.38
C GLY A 42 -5.57 -20.09 9.98
N TYR A 43 -5.62 -18.76 10.11
CA TYR A 43 -6.79 -17.96 9.74
C TYR A 43 -6.99 -17.92 8.23
N THR A 44 -5.93 -17.64 7.49
CA THR A 44 -5.98 -17.53 6.03
C THR A 44 -6.22 -18.87 5.35
N MET A 45 -5.68 -19.96 5.90
CA MET A 45 -5.97 -21.33 5.41
C MET A 45 -7.46 -21.65 5.51
N GLN A 46 -8.10 -21.32 6.61
CA GLN A 46 -9.56 -21.52 6.77
C GLN A 46 -10.34 -20.66 5.77
N MET A 47 -9.92 -19.40 5.54
CA MET A 47 -10.55 -18.50 4.56
C MET A 47 -10.43 -19.06 3.13
N CYS A 48 -9.27 -19.62 2.76
CA CYS A 48 -9.09 -20.28 1.46
C CYS A 48 -9.92 -21.57 1.33
N ARG A 49 -10.05 -22.33 2.42
CA ARG A 49 -10.78 -23.63 2.41
C ARG A 49 -12.29 -23.45 2.37
N TYR A 50 -12.83 -22.49 3.09
CA TYR A 50 -14.26 -22.33 3.31
C TYR A 50 -14.86 -21.04 2.74
N GLY A 51 -14.04 -20.16 2.21
CA GLY A 51 -14.42 -18.89 1.61
C GLY A 51 -13.98 -18.78 0.15
N ASP A 52 -14.14 -17.56 -0.38
CA ASP A 52 -13.79 -17.23 -1.77
C ASP A 52 -12.43 -16.56 -1.89
N TYR A 53 -11.42 -17.13 -1.22
CA TYR A 53 -10.05 -16.59 -1.19
C TYR A 53 -9.05 -17.61 -1.74
N ALA A 54 -7.98 -17.12 -2.35
CA ALA A 54 -6.87 -17.89 -2.87
C ALA A 54 -5.55 -17.44 -2.25
N LYS A 55 -4.60 -18.37 -2.20
CA LYS A 55 -3.23 -18.16 -1.74
C LYS A 55 -2.28 -18.54 -2.87
N VAL A 56 -1.47 -17.57 -3.33
CA VAL A 56 -0.54 -17.77 -4.45
C VAL A 56 0.87 -17.52 -3.93
N ALA A 57 1.82 -18.42 -4.20
CA ALA A 57 3.22 -18.26 -3.81
C ALA A 57 3.86 -17.08 -4.56
N HIS A 58 4.62 -16.23 -3.85
CA HIS A 58 5.28 -15.06 -4.41
C HIS A 58 6.54 -14.70 -3.62
N GLY A 59 7.73 -14.87 -4.22
CA GLY A 59 9.00 -14.36 -3.68
C GLY A 59 9.32 -14.77 -2.24
N GLY A 60 8.98 -16.01 -1.81
CA GLY A 60 9.17 -16.47 -0.44
C GLY A 60 8.06 -16.09 0.54
N ASP A 61 7.03 -15.41 0.07
CA ASP A 61 5.80 -15.07 0.79
C ASP A 61 4.59 -15.58 -0.01
N PHE A 62 3.40 -15.25 0.42
CA PHE A 62 2.15 -15.60 -0.27
C PHE A 62 1.30 -14.35 -0.50
N ILE A 63 0.75 -14.26 -1.70
CA ILE A 63 -0.30 -13.30 -2.04
C ILE A 63 -1.65 -13.92 -1.65
N PHE A 64 -2.45 -13.16 -0.92
CA PHE A 64 -3.86 -13.43 -0.70
C PHE A 64 -4.71 -12.54 -1.58
N CYS A 65 -5.67 -13.13 -2.28
CA CYS A 65 -6.63 -12.42 -3.11
C CYS A 65 -7.97 -13.16 -3.12
N ARG A 66 -9.01 -12.54 -3.64
CA ARG A 66 -10.23 -13.26 -4.01
C ARG A 66 -9.93 -14.20 -5.18
N LYS A 67 -10.58 -15.36 -5.26
CA LYS A 67 -10.38 -16.36 -6.33
C LYS A 67 -10.63 -15.80 -7.73
N SER A 68 -11.48 -14.77 -7.85
CA SER A 68 -11.82 -14.11 -9.10
C SER A 68 -10.89 -12.97 -9.50
N CYS A 69 -9.92 -12.59 -8.64
CA CYS A 69 -9.05 -11.45 -8.86
C CYS A 69 -7.63 -11.88 -9.23
N GLU A 70 -7.01 -11.18 -10.17
CA GLU A 70 -5.58 -11.27 -10.40
C GLU A 70 -4.83 -10.38 -9.41
N PRO A 71 -3.60 -10.75 -9.00
CA PRO A 71 -2.79 -9.94 -8.09
C PRO A 71 -2.47 -8.55 -8.66
N ASP A 72 -2.77 -7.51 -7.90
CA ASP A 72 -2.42 -6.13 -8.21
C ASP A 72 -1.11 -5.75 -7.49
N TYR A 73 0.01 -5.82 -8.23
CA TYR A 73 1.34 -5.54 -7.68
C TYR A 73 1.56 -4.08 -7.30
N ASP A 74 0.85 -3.14 -7.93
CA ASP A 74 0.94 -1.72 -7.59
C ASP A 74 0.28 -1.46 -6.23
N ILE A 75 -0.82 -2.15 -5.93
CA ILE A 75 -1.45 -2.12 -4.60
C ILE A 75 -0.56 -2.76 -3.54
N ILE A 76 0.02 -3.94 -3.83
CA ILE A 76 0.95 -4.61 -2.91
C ILE A 76 2.10 -3.67 -2.53
N ARG A 77 2.76 -3.05 -3.52
CA ARG A 77 3.87 -2.14 -3.29
C ARG A 77 3.44 -0.86 -2.56
N ALA A 78 2.27 -0.30 -2.90
CA ALA A 78 1.71 0.88 -2.23
C ALA A 78 1.36 0.58 -0.76
N PHE A 79 0.88 -0.63 -0.46
CA PHE A 79 0.59 -1.05 0.91
C PHE A 79 1.87 -1.14 1.77
N ASP A 80 2.99 -1.59 1.20
CA ASP A 80 4.30 -1.55 1.89
C ASP A 80 4.71 -0.11 2.25
N VAL A 81 4.48 0.84 1.33
CA VAL A 81 4.71 2.26 1.61
C VAL A 81 3.85 2.72 2.79
N MET A 82 2.56 2.42 2.81
CA MET A 82 1.68 2.78 3.92
C MET A 82 2.13 2.15 5.24
N LEU A 83 2.47 0.85 5.26
CA LEU A 83 2.97 0.16 6.44
C LEU A 83 4.23 0.81 7.03
N SER A 84 5.10 1.39 6.21
CA SER A 84 6.31 2.08 6.66
C SER A 84 6.02 3.35 7.49
N PHE A 85 4.78 3.86 7.46
CA PHE A 85 4.33 4.99 8.27
C PHE A 85 3.63 4.57 9.57
N GLN A 86 3.42 3.29 9.83
CA GLN A 86 2.89 2.84 11.12
C GLN A 86 3.86 3.21 12.26
N PRO A 87 3.37 3.57 13.45
CA PRO A 87 1.98 3.57 13.92
C PRO A 87 1.19 4.86 13.69
N LYS A 88 1.65 5.78 12.83
CA LYS A 88 1.07 7.12 12.63
C LYS A 88 -0.13 7.14 11.68
N VAL A 89 -0.40 6.02 11.01
CA VAL A 89 -1.53 5.90 10.06
C VAL A 89 -2.85 5.86 10.82
N VAL A 90 -3.75 6.79 10.51
CA VAL A 90 -5.08 6.89 11.12
C VAL A 90 -6.13 6.16 10.28
N TRP A 91 -6.08 6.32 8.97
CA TRP A 91 -6.90 5.58 8.02
C TRP A 91 -6.17 5.41 6.70
N HIS A 92 -6.61 4.44 5.89
CA HIS A 92 -6.10 4.16 4.55
C HIS A 92 -7.20 3.56 3.68
N ARG A 93 -7.11 3.80 2.36
CA ARG A 93 -8.01 3.22 1.37
C ARG A 93 -7.35 3.09 0.00
N ARG A 94 -7.86 2.19 -0.82
CA ARG A 94 -7.57 2.16 -2.26
C ARG A 94 -8.07 3.43 -2.93
N SER A 95 -7.44 3.84 -4.01
CA SER A 95 -7.83 5.01 -4.78
C SER A 95 -7.99 4.66 -6.26
N ARG A 96 -8.35 5.65 -7.07
CA ARG A 96 -8.46 5.50 -8.52
C ARG A 96 -7.16 5.86 -9.20
N GLU A 97 -6.81 5.13 -10.26
CA GLU A 97 -5.64 5.43 -11.07
C GLU A 97 -5.53 6.91 -11.45
N PRO A 98 -4.31 7.45 -11.44
CA PRO A 98 -3.03 6.81 -11.17
C PRO A 98 -2.65 6.71 -9.68
N VAL A 99 -3.50 7.15 -8.75
CA VAL A 99 -3.27 7.03 -7.32
C VAL A 99 -3.68 5.62 -6.87
N ALA A 100 -2.74 4.78 -6.51
CA ALA A 100 -3.03 3.43 -6.03
C ALA A 100 -3.66 3.45 -4.63
N MET A 101 -3.14 4.29 -3.75
CA MET A 101 -3.54 4.32 -2.35
C MET A 101 -3.50 5.74 -1.78
N ARG A 102 -4.45 6.02 -0.87
CA ARG A 102 -4.47 7.20 -0.02
C ARG A 102 -4.46 6.78 1.42
N PHE A 103 -3.68 7.46 2.25
CA PHE A 103 -3.70 7.25 3.69
C PHE A 103 -3.41 8.55 4.44
N PHE A 104 -3.89 8.63 5.67
CA PHE A 104 -3.75 9.80 6.50
C PHE A 104 -2.80 9.51 7.66
N VAL A 105 -1.81 10.38 7.82
CA VAL A 105 -0.80 10.29 8.87
C VAL A 105 -1.02 11.45 9.83
N SER A 106 -1.27 11.10 11.10
CA SER A 106 -1.35 12.09 12.17
C SER A 106 -0.09 12.09 13.01
N THR A 107 0.45 13.27 13.24
CA THR A 107 1.59 13.50 14.14
C THR A 107 1.30 14.67 15.07
N LEU A 108 2.03 14.79 16.16
CA LEU A 108 1.88 15.89 17.13
C LEU A 108 1.99 17.29 16.52
N LYS A 109 2.61 17.42 15.34
CA LYS A 109 2.87 18.70 14.69
C LYS A 109 2.03 18.95 13.43
N HIS A 110 1.73 17.91 12.66
CA HIS A 110 1.10 18.04 11.36
C HIS A 110 0.31 16.77 11.02
N ASP A 111 -0.87 17.00 10.49
CA ASP A 111 -1.70 15.98 9.84
C ASP A 111 -1.49 16.08 8.33
N LYS A 112 -1.27 14.93 7.68
CA LYS A 112 -0.99 14.90 6.24
C LYS A 112 -1.71 13.75 5.55
N GLU A 113 -2.29 14.06 4.40
CA GLU A 113 -2.78 13.05 3.47
C GLU A 113 -1.62 12.63 2.55
N MET A 114 -1.39 11.33 2.46
CA MET A 114 -0.38 10.72 1.62
C MET A 114 -1.05 10.07 0.41
N LEU A 115 -0.58 10.39 -0.79
CA LEU A 115 -1.05 9.83 -2.06
C LEU A 115 0.08 9.00 -2.66
N VAL A 116 -0.10 7.69 -2.77
CA VAL A 116 0.90 6.81 -3.39
C VAL A 116 0.58 6.61 -4.86
N ILE A 117 1.50 7.00 -5.73
CA ILE A 117 1.36 6.90 -7.19
C ILE A 117 2.49 6.00 -7.71
N PRO A 118 2.17 4.77 -8.17
CA PRO A 118 3.12 3.92 -8.87
C PRO A 118 3.56 4.58 -10.18
N VAL A 119 4.87 4.64 -10.40
CA VAL A 119 5.45 5.21 -11.62
C VAL A 119 6.19 4.12 -12.37
N ARG A 120 5.56 3.61 -13.43
CA ARG A 120 6.20 2.63 -14.33
C ARG A 120 7.21 3.32 -15.22
N GLN A 121 8.25 2.59 -15.61
CA GLN A 121 9.26 3.09 -16.54
C GLN A 121 8.61 3.61 -17.84
N GLY A 122 8.94 4.85 -18.23
CA GLY A 122 8.36 5.52 -19.38
C GLY A 122 7.07 6.30 -19.13
N SER A 123 6.46 6.18 -17.94
CA SER A 123 5.24 6.93 -17.56
C SER A 123 5.52 8.23 -16.78
N GLU A 124 6.77 8.55 -16.51
CA GLU A 124 7.20 9.62 -15.61
C GLU A 124 6.63 10.99 -16.01
N TYR A 125 6.68 11.32 -17.31
CA TYR A 125 6.15 12.58 -17.83
C TYR A 125 4.63 12.66 -17.69
N LYS A 126 3.91 11.59 -18.04
CA LYS A 126 2.44 11.52 -17.94
C LYS A 126 1.99 11.69 -16.49
N ILE A 127 2.66 11.01 -15.57
CA ILE A 127 2.35 11.10 -14.13
C ILE A 127 2.67 12.50 -13.60
N SER A 128 3.80 13.09 -13.97
CA SER A 128 4.17 14.47 -13.57
C SER A 128 3.13 15.48 -14.04
N ALA A 129 2.68 15.39 -15.30
CA ALA A 129 1.64 16.26 -15.85
C ALA A 129 0.29 16.08 -15.15
N TYR A 130 -0.12 14.84 -14.89
CA TYR A 130 -1.36 14.55 -14.14
C TYR A 130 -1.34 15.16 -12.75
N VAL A 131 -0.25 14.99 -12.02
CA VAL A 131 -0.14 15.49 -10.65
C VAL A 131 -0.11 17.00 -10.61
N ALA A 132 0.59 17.65 -11.57
CA ALA A 132 0.60 19.11 -11.71
C ALA A 132 -0.80 19.69 -12.03
N ASP A 133 -1.64 18.94 -12.75
CA ASP A 133 -3.01 19.35 -13.09
C ASP A 133 -4.02 19.13 -11.94
N LYS A 134 -3.84 18.07 -11.15
CA LYS A 134 -4.85 17.61 -10.18
C LYS A 134 -4.60 18.01 -8.75
N PHE A 135 -3.37 18.27 -8.39
CA PHE A 135 -3.03 18.57 -7.00
C PHE A 135 -2.44 19.97 -6.93
N ASP A 136 -3.25 20.91 -6.46
CA ASP A 136 -2.77 22.22 -6.04
C ASP A 136 -1.75 22.07 -4.92
N ASN A 137 -0.96 23.09 -4.72
CA ASN A 137 0.13 23.11 -3.72
C ASN A 137 -0.44 23.12 -2.28
N ASP A 138 -1.28 22.14 -1.94
CA ASP A 138 -1.83 21.96 -0.61
C ASP A 138 -0.72 21.45 0.33
N PRO A 139 -0.34 22.21 1.36
CA PRO A 139 0.69 21.80 2.30
C PRO A 139 0.31 20.56 3.12
N CYS A 140 -0.98 20.21 3.19
CA CYS A 140 -1.46 19.03 3.89
C CYS A 140 -1.39 17.75 3.03
N VAL A 141 -1.16 17.87 1.72
CA VAL A 141 -1.04 16.74 0.81
C VAL A 141 0.42 16.46 0.48
N VAL A 142 0.83 15.20 0.52
CA VAL A 142 2.15 14.72 0.11
C VAL A 142 1.99 13.62 -0.93
N VAL A 143 2.53 13.84 -2.13
CA VAL A 143 2.57 12.81 -3.15
C VAL A 143 3.81 11.94 -2.98
N ILE A 144 3.62 10.62 -2.96
CA ILE A 144 4.70 9.64 -2.92
C ILE A 144 4.75 8.94 -4.27
N PHE A 145 5.77 9.27 -5.06
CA PHE A 145 6.05 8.57 -6.32
C PHE A 145 6.74 7.23 -6.00
N LEU A 146 6.03 6.14 -6.20
CA LEU A 146 6.54 4.79 -5.98
C LEU A 146 7.23 4.30 -7.25
N LEU A 147 8.55 4.33 -7.24
CA LEU A 147 9.40 4.08 -8.40
C LEU A 147 9.72 2.59 -8.59
N GLU A 148 10.06 2.21 -9.81
CA GLU A 148 10.66 0.91 -10.14
C GLU A 148 12.19 0.99 -10.04
N THR A 149 12.78 2.13 -10.44
CA THR A 149 14.22 2.35 -10.41
C THR A 149 14.56 3.77 -9.93
N LYS A 150 15.77 3.95 -9.41
CA LYS A 150 16.23 5.24 -8.87
C LYS A 150 16.45 6.30 -9.98
N GLU A 151 16.75 5.88 -11.19
CA GLU A 151 16.98 6.74 -12.36
C GLU A 151 15.75 7.56 -12.76
N GLN A 152 14.54 7.05 -12.46
CA GLN A 152 13.27 7.75 -12.71
C GLN A 152 13.18 9.10 -11.97
N ILE A 153 13.91 9.29 -10.85
CA ILE A 153 13.93 10.53 -10.08
C ILE A 153 14.31 11.73 -10.96
N GLN A 154 15.21 11.53 -11.92
CA GLN A 154 15.69 12.61 -12.79
C GLN A 154 14.64 13.08 -13.80
N ARG A 155 13.64 12.24 -14.10
CA ARG A 155 12.61 12.49 -15.11
C ARG A 155 11.32 13.08 -14.54
N ILE A 156 11.10 12.97 -13.22
CA ILE A 156 9.91 13.51 -12.56
C ILE A 156 10.20 14.93 -12.09
N ARG A 157 9.44 15.92 -12.57
CA ARG A 157 9.56 17.33 -12.20
C ARG A 157 8.22 17.85 -11.74
N VAL A 158 8.13 18.24 -10.47
CA VAL A 158 6.93 18.77 -9.83
C VAL A 158 7.32 19.81 -8.78
N ASP A 159 6.49 20.83 -8.59
CA ASP A 159 6.73 21.98 -7.72
C ASP A 159 5.83 21.98 -6.46
N PHE A 160 5.57 20.82 -5.90
CA PHE A 160 4.77 20.70 -4.68
C PHE A 160 5.40 19.70 -3.70
N ASN A 161 4.71 19.43 -2.58
CA ASN A 161 5.22 18.56 -1.53
C ASN A 161 5.19 17.08 -1.96
N TYR A 162 6.36 16.50 -2.18
CA TYR A 162 6.50 15.11 -2.66
C TYR A 162 7.64 14.34 -1.98
N ARG A 163 7.61 13.03 -2.17
CA ARG A 163 8.68 12.07 -1.85
C ARG A 163 8.79 11.07 -2.98
N PHE A 164 9.97 10.49 -3.11
CA PHE A 164 10.15 9.26 -3.89
C PHE A 164 10.27 8.08 -2.95
N ALA A 165 9.67 6.96 -3.33
CA ALA A 165 9.78 5.69 -2.62
C ALA A 165 10.24 4.59 -3.58
N LEU A 166 11.08 3.69 -3.10
CA LEU A 166 11.55 2.51 -3.82
C LEU A 166 11.47 1.31 -2.86
N ILE A 167 10.86 0.22 -3.33
CA ILE A 167 10.86 -1.04 -2.57
C ILE A 167 12.22 -1.72 -2.78
N THR A 168 12.87 -2.02 -1.68
CA THR A 168 14.18 -2.71 -1.64
C THR A 168 14.07 -4.00 -0.83
N SER A 169 15.10 -4.83 -0.85
CA SER A 169 15.19 -6.02 0.01
C SER A 169 15.10 -5.69 1.51
N ASN A 170 15.45 -4.46 1.89
CA ASN A 170 15.45 -3.98 3.28
C ASN A 170 14.22 -3.16 3.64
N GLY A 171 13.18 -3.15 2.80
CA GLY A 171 11.96 -2.39 3.00
C GLY A 171 11.85 -1.17 2.06
N VAL A 172 11.10 -0.15 2.48
CA VAL A 172 10.85 1.05 1.69
C VAL A 172 11.94 2.09 1.92
N ALA A 173 12.67 2.45 0.87
CA ALA A 173 13.63 3.56 0.89
C ALA A 173 12.98 4.84 0.37
N PHE A 174 13.10 5.95 1.11
CA PHE A 174 12.56 7.25 0.72
C PHE A 174 13.69 8.20 0.28
N PHE A 175 13.39 8.98 -0.77
CA PHE A 175 14.32 9.98 -1.32
C PHE A 175 13.61 11.33 -1.46
N LYS A 176 14.40 12.39 -1.35
CA LYS A 176 14.10 13.74 -1.82
C LYS A 176 15.05 14.07 -2.98
N ARG A 177 14.64 14.97 -3.86
CA ARG A 177 15.53 15.58 -4.83
C ARG A 177 16.33 16.69 -4.17
#